data_9e19c9f59ef4240307acec410a0a626d
#
_entry.id   9e19c9f59ef4240307acec410a0a626d
#
_cell.length_a   1.000
_cell.length_b   1.000
_cell.length_c   1.000
_cell.angle_alpha   90.00
_cell.angle_beta   90.00
_cell.angle_gamma   90.00
#
_symmetry.space_group_name_H-M   'P 1'
#
loop_
_entity.id
_entity.type
_entity.pdbx_description
1 polymer ?
#
loop_
_entity_poly.entity_id
_entity_poly.type
_entity_poly.pdbx_seq_one_letter_code
_entity_poly.pdbx_strand_id
1 'polypeptide(L)'
;MQTGETLIEVKDLCKHFRGGAVMALDGVSLTICKGDVIVIIGPSGSGKSTFLRSLNLLEMPTSGSVIVEGTDITKKKNAQGKKIDLDLHRQKMGMVFQHFNLFPHKTVLENLTISPILVKKADKAAAKAKAIELLERVGLADRADAYPSQLSGGQKQRVAIVRALAMEPDAVPVAI
;
A
#
# COMPACT_ATOMS: atom_id res chain seq x y z
N MET A 1 18.34 -11.00 -15.78
CA MET A 1 17.38 -10.31 -16.67
C MET A 1 16.01 -10.49 -16.04
N GLN A 2 15.35 -9.40 -15.64
CA GLN A 2 13.96 -9.46 -15.16
C GLN A 2 13.07 -9.79 -16.36
N THR A 3 12.44 -10.96 -16.35
CA THR A 3 11.60 -11.46 -17.45
C THR A 3 10.10 -11.26 -17.21
N GLY A 4 9.74 -10.48 -16.15
CA GLY A 4 8.36 -10.24 -15.76
C GLY A 4 7.78 -8.97 -16.37
N GLU A 5 6.44 -8.90 -16.43
CA GLU A 5 5.70 -7.69 -16.77
C GLU A 5 5.99 -6.58 -15.74
N THR A 6 6.38 -5.38 -16.22
CA THR A 6 6.66 -4.24 -15.34
C THR A 6 5.36 -3.75 -14.70
N LEU A 7 5.32 -3.78 -13.37
CA LEU A 7 4.19 -3.31 -12.58
C LEU A 7 4.36 -1.84 -12.17
N ILE A 8 5.54 -1.49 -11.64
CA ILE A 8 5.86 -0.12 -11.21
C ILE A 8 7.25 0.25 -11.72
N GLU A 9 7.36 1.43 -12.32
CA GLU A 9 8.64 2.02 -12.71
C GLU A 9 8.79 3.37 -12.03
N VAL A 10 9.88 3.54 -11.29
CA VAL A 10 10.26 4.78 -10.60
C VAL A 10 11.45 5.37 -11.35
N LYS A 11 11.37 6.66 -11.71
CA LYS A 11 12.42 7.37 -12.44
C LYS A 11 12.83 8.65 -11.70
N ASP A 12 14.09 8.73 -11.33
CA ASP A 12 14.75 9.90 -10.73
C ASP A 12 13.91 10.57 -9.63
N LEU A 13 13.33 9.73 -8.77
CA LEU A 13 12.38 10.16 -7.74
C LEU A 13 13.12 10.93 -6.66
N CYS A 14 12.78 12.20 -6.49
CA CYS A 14 13.29 13.05 -5.43
C CYS A 14 12.18 13.47 -4.47
N LYS A 15 12.51 13.55 -3.18
CA LYS A 15 11.65 14.15 -2.17
C LYS A 15 12.45 15.00 -1.22
N HIS A 16 12.19 16.29 -1.26
CA HIS A 16 12.80 17.29 -0.40
C HIS A 16 11.76 17.86 0.55
N PHE A 17 12.11 18.00 1.82
CA PHE A 17 11.30 18.63 2.85
C PHE A 17 11.92 19.96 3.29
N ARG A 18 11.15 20.81 3.93
CA ARG A 18 11.57 22.09 4.51
C ARG A 18 12.32 22.98 3.50
N GLY A 19 11.74 23.16 2.31
CA GLY A 19 12.33 24.02 1.29
C GLY A 19 13.67 23.52 0.73
N GLY A 20 13.95 22.21 0.82
CA GLY A 20 15.20 21.62 0.32
C GLY A 20 16.23 21.28 1.40
N ALA A 21 16.00 21.69 2.65
CA ALA A 21 16.94 21.42 3.74
C ALA A 21 17.11 19.93 4.10
N VAL A 22 16.13 19.09 3.76
CA VAL A 22 16.16 17.64 3.99
C VAL A 22 15.85 16.93 2.68
N MET A 23 16.82 16.28 2.08
CA MET A 23 16.69 15.44 0.90
C MET A 23 16.42 14.00 1.37
N ALA A 24 15.15 13.62 1.46
CA ALA A 24 14.76 12.28 1.90
C ALA A 24 14.86 11.24 0.79
N LEU A 25 14.68 11.66 -0.47
CA LEU A 25 14.95 10.88 -1.68
C LEU A 25 15.72 11.78 -2.64
N ASP A 26 16.75 11.23 -3.28
CA ASP A 26 17.60 11.94 -4.21
C ASP A 26 17.90 11.05 -5.43
N GLY A 27 17.12 11.21 -6.50
CA GLY A 27 17.29 10.53 -7.76
C GLY A 27 17.09 9.01 -7.72
N VAL A 28 16.16 8.52 -6.91
CA VAL A 28 15.90 7.07 -6.78
C VAL A 28 15.19 6.55 -8.02
N SER A 29 15.80 5.54 -8.68
CA SER A 29 15.22 4.85 -9.82
C SER A 29 15.15 3.34 -9.53
N LEU A 30 14.00 2.71 -9.84
CA LEU A 30 13.76 1.30 -9.58
C LEU A 30 12.65 0.80 -10.50
N THR A 31 12.82 -0.42 -11.01
CA THR A 31 11.75 -1.15 -11.72
C THR A 31 11.29 -2.33 -10.88
N ILE A 32 9.99 -2.47 -10.73
CA ILE A 32 9.32 -3.54 -9.98
C ILE A 32 8.47 -4.33 -10.97
N CYS A 33 8.77 -5.62 -11.13
CA CYS A 33 8.00 -6.52 -11.97
C CYS A 33 6.94 -7.28 -11.15
N LYS A 34 5.97 -7.81 -11.83
CA LYS A 34 4.95 -8.67 -11.22
C LYS A 34 5.58 -9.92 -10.61
N GLY A 35 5.30 -10.17 -9.33
CA GLY A 35 5.86 -11.27 -8.56
C GLY A 35 7.19 -10.97 -7.87
N ASP A 36 7.78 -9.78 -8.06
CA ASP A 36 9.00 -9.40 -7.34
C ASP A 36 8.74 -9.24 -5.84
N VAL A 37 9.74 -9.64 -5.05
CA VAL A 37 9.85 -9.33 -3.63
C VAL A 37 11.07 -8.45 -3.43
N ILE A 38 10.83 -7.18 -3.10
CA ILE A 38 11.89 -6.18 -2.94
C ILE A 38 12.02 -5.80 -1.47
N VAL A 39 13.23 -5.86 -0.95
CA VAL A 39 13.56 -5.46 0.43
C VAL A 39 14.40 -4.20 0.40
N ILE A 40 13.93 -3.16 1.10
CA ILE A 40 14.62 -1.89 1.25
C ILE A 40 15.22 -1.82 2.65
N ILE A 41 16.55 -1.81 2.73
CA ILE A 41 17.30 -1.76 3.99
C ILE A 41 18.05 -0.43 4.14
N GLY A 42 18.31 -0.03 5.35
CA GLY A 42 19.05 1.19 5.68
C GLY A 42 18.73 1.70 7.10
N PRO A 43 19.52 2.64 7.63
CA PRO A 43 19.31 3.19 8.97
C PRO A 43 17.99 3.96 9.09
N SER A 44 17.57 4.27 10.33
CA SER A 44 16.44 5.16 10.57
C SER A 44 16.69 6.52 9.93
N GLY A 45 15.66 7.10 9.30
CA GLY A 45 15.77 8.38 8.60
C GLY A 45 16.34 8.31 7.17
N SER A 46 16.73 7.15 6.65
CA SER A 46 17.29 7.01 5.29
C SER A 46 16.24 7.10 4.14
N GLY A 47 15.02 7.53 4.41
CA GLY A 47 14.02 7.75 3.36
C GLY A 47 13.15 6.53 3.00
N LYS A 48 13.35 5.35 3.58
CA LYS A 48 12.58 4.12 3.25
C LYS A 48 11.07 4.31 3.26
N SER A 49 10.54 4.85 4.36
CA SER A 49 9.11 5.09 4.50
C SER A 49 8.61 6.20 3.56
N THR A 50 9.45 7.18 3.27
CA THR A 50 9.16 8.23 2.27
C THR A 50 9.04 7.60 0.89
N PHE A 51 9.99 6.74 0.50
CA PHE A 51 9.94 6.02 -0.78
C PHE A 51 8.67 5.17 -0.90
N LEU A 52 8.38 4.31 0.09
CA LEU A 52 7.17 3.47 0.07
C LEU A 52 5.88 4.30 -0.05
N ARG A 53 5.80 5.44 0.66
CA ARG A 53 4.63 6.35 0.57
C ARG A 53 4.58 7.11 -0.75
N SER A 54 5.71 7.32 -1.41
CA SER A 54 5.73 7.97 -2.72
C SER A 54 5.23 7.06 -3.84
N LEU A 55 5.33 5.73 -3.71
CA LEU A 55 4.84 4.78 -4.71
C LEU A 55 3.33 4.90 -4.97
N ASN A 56 2.54 5.25 -3.95
CA ASN A 56 1.09 5.45 -4.07
C ASN A 56 0.67 6.92 -3.89
N LEU A 57 1.64 7.84 -3.95
CA LEU A 57 1.46 9.29 -3.78
C LEU A 57 0.73 9.69 -2.48
N LEU A 58 0.90 8.92 -1.39
CA LEU A 58 0.62 9.41 -0.03
C LEU A 58 1.63 10.48 0.38
N GLU A 59 2.86 10.39 -0.16
CA GLU A 59 3.88 11.43 -0.11
C GLU A 59 4.18 11.87 -1.54
N MET A 60 3.78 13.09 -1.90
CA MET A 60 4.03 13.63 -3.24
C MET A 60 5.52 13.87 -3.44
N PRO A 61 6.15 13.33 -4.48
CA PRO A 61 7.55 13.62 -4.81
C PRO A 61 7.73 15.10 -5.18
N THR A 62 8.94 15.61 -4.99
CA THR A 62 9.34 16.95 -5.43
C THR A 62 9.62 16.96 -6.93
N SER A 63 10.23 15.88 -7.44
CA SER A 63 10.48 15.65 -8.87
C SER A 63 10.61 14.15 -9.15
N GLY A 64 10.78 13.80 -10.42
CA GLY A 64 10.78 12.41 -10.88
C GLY A 64 9.39 11.90 -11.17
N SER A 65 9.27 10.61 -11.46
CA SER A 65 8.00 10.00 -11.82
C SER A 65 7.82 8.61 -11.21
N VAL A 66 6.55 8.28 -10.96
CA VAL A 66 6.09 6.93 -10.59
C VAL A 66 5.11 6.49 -11.67
N ILE A 67 5.49 5.45 -12.40
CA ILE A 67 4.71 4.90 -13.51
C ILE A 67 4.14 3.56 -13.06
N VAL A 68 2.83 3.44 -13.01
CA VAL A 68 2.11 2.22 -12.62
C VAL A 68 1.38 1.68 -13.84
N GLU A 69 1.70 0.45 -14.26
CA GLU A 69 1.13 -0.17 -15.46
C GLU A 69 1.16 0.78 -16.66
N GLY A 70 2.31 1.42 -16.90
CA GLY A 70 2.52 2.36 -18.02
C GLY A 70 1.89 3.75 -17.84
N THR A 71 1.19 4.02 -16.73
CA THR A 71 0.61 5.33 -16.44
C THR A 71 1.45 6.09 -15.41
N ASP A 72 1.98 7.25 -15.78
CA ASP A 72 2.69 8.14 -14.86
C ASP A 72 1.69 8.83 -13.92
N ILE A 73 1.55 8.29 -12.69
CA ILE A 73 0.58 8.77 -11.70
C ILE A 73 0.98 10.09 -11.03
N THR A 74 2.22 10.56 -11.22
CA THR A 74 2.67 11.87 -10.71
C THR A 74 2.09 13.03 -11.52
N LYS A 75 1.59 12.76 -12.73
CA LYS A 75 0.96 13.74 -13.60
C LYS A 75 -0.53 13.89 -13.32
N LYS A 76 -1.08 15.06 -13.65
CA LYS A 76 -2.53 15.31 -13.54
C LYS A 76 -3.32 14.64 -14.65
N LYS A 77 -2.70 14.42 -15.81
CA LYS A 77 -3.32 13.86 -17.03
C LYS A 77 -2.39 12.82 -17.63
N ASN A 78 -2.99 11.77 -18.20
CA ASN A 78 -2.27 10.77 -18.99
C ASN A 78 -1.85 11.31 -20.37
N ALA A 79 -1.16 10.49 -21.16
CA ALA A 79 -0.71 10.84 -22.52
C ALA A 79 -1.86 11.21 -23.48
N GLN A 80 -3.08 10.73 -23.23
CA GLN A 80 -4.29 11.03 -23.99
C GLN A 80 -5.04 12.26 -23.48
N GLY A 81 -4.50 13.02 -22.53
CA GLY A 81 -5.10 14.22 -21.94
C GLY A 81 -6.22 13.96 -20.92
N LYS A 82 -6.53 12.69 -20.61
CA LYS A 82 -7.54 12.32 -19.62
C LYS A 82 -6.99 12.47 -18.21
N LYS A 83 -7.81 13.02 -17.30
CA LYS A 83 -7.45 13.15 -15.87
C LYS A 83 -7.16 11.77 -15.27
N ILE A 84 -6.03 11.66 -14.55
CA ILE A 84 -5.66 10.45 -13.83
C ILE A 84 -6.46 10.38 -12.54
N ASP A 85 -7.11 9.25 -12.31
CA ASP A 85 -7.82 8.95 -11.07
C ASP A 85 -6.85 8.22 -10.12
N LEU A 86 -6.30 8.97 -9.17
CA LEU A 86 -5.34 8.42 -8.20
C LEU A 86 -5.99 7.38 -7.26
N ASP A 87 -7.29 7.48 -7.01
CA ASP A 87 -7.95 6.55 -6.11
C ASP A 87 -8.10 5.16 -6.75
N LEU A 88 -8.28 5.09 -8.07
CA LEU A 88 -8.22 3.83 -8.81
C LEU A 88 -6.82 3.19 -8.72
N HIS A 89 -5.75 3.98 -8.86
CA HIS A 89 -4.39 3.46 -8.71
C HIS A 89 -4.09 3.02 -7.27
N ARG A 90 -4.56 3.77 -6.26
CA ARG A 90 -4.40 3.41 -4.84
C ARG A 90 -5.14 2.13 -4.47
N GLN A 91 -6.26 1.82 -5.11
CA GLN A 91 -6.98 0.55 -4.90
C GLN A 91 -6.15 -0.67 -5.33
N LYS A 92 -5.27 -0.51 -6.32
CA LYS A 92 -4.34 -1.54 -6.80
C LYS A 92 -3.09 -1.70 -5.94
N MET A 93 -2.82 -0.74 -5.06
CA MET A 93 -1.68 -0.76 -4.14
C MET A 93 -2.16 -0.78 -2.70
N GLY A 94 -2.11 -1.94 -2.06
CA GLY A 94 -2.27 -2.05 -0.61
C GLY A 94 -1.10 -1.36 0.10
N MET A 95 -1.26 -0.98 1.38
CA MET A 95 -0.16 -0.49 2.19
C MET A 95 -0.29 -0.97 3.63
N VAL A 96 0.81 -1.48 4.17
CA VAL A 96 0.93 -1.84 5.59
C VAL A 96 1.86 -0.85 6.25
N PHE A 97 1.37 -0.16 7.29
CA PHE A 97 2.11 0.84 8.03
C PHE A 97 2.76 0.24 9.27
N GLN A 98 3.88 0.82 9.70
CA GLN A 98 4.62 0.42 10.91
C GLN A 98 3.75 0.42 12.18
N HIS A 99 2.80 1.34 12.31
CA HIS A 99 1.86 1.44 13.42
C HIS A 99 0.52 0.72 13.16
N PHE A 100 0.46 -0.19 12.17
CA PHE A 100 -0.70 -1.00 11.77
C PHE A 100 -1.92 -0.20 11.31
N ASN A 101 -2.20 0.96 11.89
CA ASN A 101 -3.31 1.88 11.55
C ASN A 101 -4.67 1.20 11.44
N LEU A 102 -4.96 0.26 12.34
CA LEU A 102 -6.28 -0.36 12.45
C LEU A 102 -7.28 0.65 13.01
N PHE A 103 -8.51 0.60 12.53
CA PHE A 103 -9.60 1.40 13.07
C PHE A 103 -9.96 0.89 14.47
N PRO A 104 -9.68 1.67 15.55
CA PRO A 104 -9.76 1.16 16.92
C PRO A 104 -11.20 0.89 17.38
N HIS A 105 -12.19 1.55 16.77
CA HIS A 105 -13.62 1.44 17.04
C HIS A 105 -14.34 0.40 16.18
N LYS A 106 -13.59 -0.39 15.40
CA LYS A 106 -14.10 -1.45 14.55
C LYS A 106 -13.49 -2.78 14.94
N THR A 107 -14.27 -3.85 14.79
CA THR A 107 -13.76 -5.20 14.98
C THR A 107 -12.71 -5.56 13.93
N VAL A 108 -11.99 -6.65 14.13
CA VAL A 108 -11.05 -7.20 13.13
C VAL A 108 -11.77 -7.45 11.81
N LEU A 109 -12.91 -8.10 11.82
CA LEU A 109 -13.71 -8.39 10.63
C LEU A 109 -14.15 -7.11 9.91
N GLU A 110 -14.62 -6.10 10.65
CA GLU A 110 -15.01 -4.81 10.09
C GLU A 110 -13.80 -4.07 9.48
N ASN A 111 -12.61 -4.15 10.10
CA ASN A 111 -11.39 -3.59 9.56
C ASN A 111 -11.04 -4.17 8.18
N LEU A 112 -11.29 -5.47 7.95
CA LEU A 112 -11.03 -6.12 6.68
C LEU A 112 -12.11 -5.84 5.62
N THR A 113 -13.38 -5.70 6.04
CA THR A 113 -14.51 -5.65 5.12
C THR A 113 -14.89 -4.24 4.68
N ILE A 114 -14.54 -3.20 5.47
CA ILE A 114 -14.96 -1.82 5.21
C ILE A 114 -14.53 -1.31 3.83
N SER A 115 -13.26 -1.52 3.46
CA SER A 115 -12.73 -1.03 2.17
C SER A 115 -13.29 -1.80 0.97
N PRO A 116 -13.33 -3.14 0.94
CA PRO A 116 -14.01 -3.87 -0.12
C PRO A 116 -15.46 -3.43 -0.34
N ILE A 117 -16.23 -3.25 0.75
CA ILE A 117 -17.65 -2.86 0.66
C ILE A 117 -17.80 -1.40 0.18
N LEU A 118 -17.08 -0.45 0.78
CA LEU A 118 -17.29 0.97 0.49
C LEU A 118 -16.64 1.42 -0.81
N VAL A 119 -15.44 0.91 -1.12
CA VAL A 119 -14.63 1.36 -2.25
C VAL A 119 -14.88 0.51 -3.48
N LYS A 120 -14.77 -0.83 -3.38
CA LYS A 120 -15.01 -1.76 -4.50
C LYS A 120 -16.49 -2.08 -4.72
N LYS A 121 -17.38 -1.63 -3.82
CA LYS A 121 -18.81 -1.96 -3.85
C LYS A 121 -19.09 -3.46 -3.84
N ALA A 122 -18.19 -4.22 -3.20
CA ALA A 122 -18.33 -5.66 -3.07
C ALA A 122 -19.59 -6.02 -2.26
N ASP A 123 -20.18 -7.15 -2.59
CA ASP A 123 -21.26 -7.72 -1.79
C ASP A 123 -20.80 -7.99 -0.35
N LYS A 124 -21.64 -7.69 0.63
CA LYS A 124 -21.30 -7.80 2.06
C LYS A 124 -20.99 -9.25 2.47
N ALA A 125 -21.71 -10.21 1.93
CA ALA A 125 -21.50 -11.63 2.26
C ALA A 125 -20.19 -12.13 1.64
N ALA A 126 -19.91 -11.77 0.40
CA ALA A 126 -18.66 -12.08 -0.28
C ALA A 126 -17.45 -11.45 0.42
N ALA A 127 -17.53 -10.16 0.79
CA ALA A 127 -16.48 -9.48 1.54
C ALA A 127 -16.20 -10.12 2.90
N LYS A 128 -17.27 -10.53 3.61
CA LYS A 128 -17.16 -11.26 4.89
C LYS A 128 -16.50 -12.63 4.71
N ALA A 129 -16.93 -13.41 3.73
CA ALA A 129 -16.36 -14.73 3.44
C ALA A 129 -14.87 -14.62 3.13
N LYS A 130 -14.48 -13.67 2.28
CA LYS A 130 -13.07 -13.40 1.95
C LYS A 130 -12.25 -12.96 3.17
N ALA A 131 -12.81 -12.12 4.02
CA ALA A 131 -12.16 -11.67 5.25
C ALA A 131 -11.90 -12.84 6.21
N ILE A 132 -12.86 -13.76 6.40
CA ILE A 132 -12.69 -14.95 7.23
C ILE A 132 -11.60 -15.87 6.65
N GLU A 133 -11.64 -16.16 5.33
CA GLU A 133 -10.57 -16.93 4.65
C GLU A 133 -9.17 -16.35 4.95
N LEU A 134 -9.03 -15.03 4.84
CA LEU A 134 -7.75 -14.37 5.10
C LEU A 134 -7.34 -14.45 6.58
N LEU A 135 -8.28 -14.35 7.50
CA LEU A 135 -8.02 -14.51 8.94
C LEU A 135 -7.61 -15.95 9.28
N GLU A 136 -8.20 -16.96 8.65
CA GLU A 136 -7.82 -18.37 8.80
C GLU A 136 -6.36 -18.58 8.36
N ARG A 137 -5.95 -18.02 7.23
CA ARG A 137 -4.56 -18.10 6.71
C ARG A 137 -3.52 -17.57 7.70
N VAL A 138 -3.89 -16.62 8.56
CA VAL A 138 -2.98 -16.03 9.55
C VAL A 138 -3.25 -16.51 10.97
N GLY A 139 -4.14 -17.50 11.15
CA GLY A 139 -4.48 -18.09 12.45
C GLY A 139 -5.18 -17.13 13.40
N LEU A 140 -6.11 -16.33 12.90
CA LEU A 140 -6.86 -15.30 13.66
C LEU A 140 -8.37 -15.33 13.41
N ALA A 141 -8.92 -16.44 12.89
CA ALA A 141 -10.35 -16.57 12.65
C ALA A 141 -11.18 -16.43 13.95
N ASP A 142 -10.66 -16.93 15.07
CA ASP A 142 -11.25 -16.80 16.41
C ASP A 142 -11.24 -15.36 16.95
N ARG A 143 -10.56 -14.44 16.29
CA ARG A 143 -10.44 -13.01 16.64
C ARG A 143 -11.26 -12.08 15.74
N ALA A 144 -12.11 -12.62 14.87
CA ALA A 144 -12.91 -11.83 13.92
C ALA A 144 -13.74 -10.72 14.61
N ASP A 145 -14.34 -11.01 15.75
CA ASP A 145 -15.17 -10.08 16.51
C ASP A 145 -14.39 -9.26 17.56
N ALA A 146 -13.09 -9.51 17.72
CA ALA A 146 -12.23 -8.77 18.65
C ALA A 146 -11.95 -7.35 18.14
N TYR A 147 -11.72 -6.42 19.05
CA TYR A 147 -11.25 -5.06 18.74
C TYR A 147 -9.72 -5.00 18.75
N PRO A 148 -9.11 -4.05 18.02
CA PRO A 148 -7.64 -3.88 18.00
C PRO A 148 -6.99 -3.77 19.37
N SER A 149 -7.66 -3.19 20.36
CA SER A 149 -7.17 -3.08 21.76
C SER A 149 -6.96 -4.43 22.44
N GLN A 150 -7.67 -5.47 21.99
CA GLN A 150 -7.63 -6.82 22.52
C GLN A 150 -6.57 -7.72 21.87
N LEU A 151 -5.81 -7.17 20.90
CA LEU A 151 -4.81 -7.90 20.13
C LEU A 151 -3.39 -7.58 20.57
N SER A 152 -2.52 -8.58 20.56
CA SER A 152 -1.06 -8.37 20.68
C SER A 152 -0.50 -7.63 19.47
N GLY A 153 0.72 -7.06 19.59
CA GLY A 153 1.40 -6.38 18.48
C GLY A 153 1.53 -7.26 17.23
N GLY A 154 1.94 -8.52 17.37
CA GLY A 154 2.06 -9.45 16.26
C GLY A 154 0.70 -9.83 15.64
N GLN A 155 -0.38 -9.90 16.44
CA GLN A 155 -1.73 -10.08 15.91
C GLN A 155 -2.19 -8.86 15.12
N LYS A 156 -1.98 -7.63 15.63
CA LYS A 156 -2.28 -6.38 14.92
C LYS A 156 -1.55 -6.30 13.59
N GLN A 157 -0.28 -6.70 13.55
CA GLN A 157 0.50 -6.73 12.31
C GLN A 157 -0.10 -7.69 11.29
N ARG A 158 -0.43 -8.92 11.70
CA ARG A 158 -1.10 -9.90 10.81
C ARG A 158 -2.45 -9.38 10.29
N VAL A 159 -3.27 -8.78 11.15
CA VAL A 159 -4.53 -8.15 10.74
C VAL A 159 -4.29 -7.01 9.73
N ALA A 160 -3.28 -6.17 9.93
CA ALA A 160 -2.96 -5.09 9.00
C ALA A 160 -2.52 -5.62 7.61
N ILE A 161 -1.77 -6.72 7.59
CA ILE A 161 -1.36 -7.38 6.34
C ILE A 161 -2.59 -7.93 5.60
N VAL A 162 -3.43 -8.72 6.27
CA VAL A 162 -4.60 -9.32 5.61
C VAL A 162 -5.66 -8.28 5.25
N ARG A 163 -5.75 -7.15 5.98
CA ARG A 163 -6.57 -6.01 5.58
C ARG A 163 -6.13 -5.42 4.25
N ALA A 164 -4.82 -5.26 4.04
CA ALA A 164 -4.31 -4.81 2.75
C ALA A 164 -4.63 -5.81 1.62
N LEU A 165 -4.48 -7.11 1.90
CA LEU A 165 -4.79 -8.19 0.94
C LEU A 165 -6.29 -8.34 0.65
N ALA A 166 -7.19 -7.92 1.56
CA ALA A 166 -8.64 -7.97 1.35
C ALA A 166 -9.10 -7.10 0.16
N MET A 167 -8.29 -6.13 -0.24
CA MET A 167 -8.52 -5.33 -1.45
C MET A 167 -7.98 -6.00 -2.72
N GLU A 168 -7.37 -7.18 -2.63
CA GLU A 168 -6.73 -7.90 -3.76
C GLU A 168 -5.88 -6.94 -4.61
N PRO A 169 -4.87 -6.30 -4.02
CA PRO A 169 -4.02 -5.35 -4.73
C PRO A 169 -2.97 -6.06 -5.59
N ASP A 170 -2.47 -5.38 -6.62
CA ASP A 170 -1.38 -5.84 -7.48
C ASP A 170 -0.02 -5.73 -6.78
N ALA A 171 0.14 -4.81 -5.82
CA ALA A 171 1.32 -4.63 -4.99
C ALA A 171 0.97 -4.27 -3.54
N VAL A 172 1.81 -4.71 -2.59
CA VAL A 172 1.67 -4.37 -1.17
C VAL A 172 2.99 -3.85 -0.60
N PRO A 173 3.24 -2.54 -0.63
CA PRO A 173 4.31 -1.92 0.14
C PRO A 173 4.12 -2.13 1.65
N VAL A 174 5.14 -2.67 2.33
CA VAL A 174 5.11 -2.95 3.76
C VAL A 174 6.19 -2.14 4.47
N ALA A 175 5.80 -1.25 5.38
CA ALA A 175 6.71 -0.52 6.27
C ALA A 175 6.72 -1.20 7.65
N ILE A 176 7.86 -1.80 8.01
CA ILE A 176 8.14 -2.46 9.31
C ILE A 176 9.30 -1.77 10.02
#